data_cded7b26ef87358f94e8e668c0b93874
#
_entry.id   cded7b26ef87358f94e8e668c0b93874
#
_cell.length_a   1.000
_cell.length_b   1.000
_cell.length_c   1.000
_cell.angle_alpha   90.00
_cell.angle_beta   90.00
_cell.angle_gamma   90.00
#
_symmetry.space_group_name_H-M   'P 1'
#
loop_
_entity.id
_entity.type
_entity.pdbx_description
1 polymer ?
#
loop_
_entity_poly.entity_id
_entity_poly.type
_entity_poly.pdbx_seq_one_letter_code
_entity_poly.pdbx_strand_id
1 'polypeptide(L)'
;MIKLTVLVKRNPRLGREEFHAEWRAHGQMIADEPVFARYVRRYEQHHRVPADYGAPLYRGEEFDGMAVQWFDSYRDFVALIQTPEYAAKMQPDEGRILDPDGIVVLFTEEAEVFIS
;
A
#
# COMPACT_ATOMS: atom_id res chain seq x y z
N MET A 1 -12.01 -7.45 -12.55
CA MET A 1 -10.79 -7.13 -11.77
C MET A 1 -11.19 -6.39 -10.50
N ILE A 2 -10.55 -6.69 -9.40
CA ILE A 2 -10.78 -5.97 -8.15
C ILE A 2 -9.58 -5.10 -7.79
N LYS A 3 -9.83 -4.06 -7.02
CA LYS A 3 -8.83 -3.13 -6.57
C LYS A 3 -8.78 -3.13 -5.05
N LEU A 4 -7.59 -3.34 -4.50
CA LEU A 4 -7.30 -3.22 -3.08
C LEU A 4 -6.71 -1.85 -2.82
N THR A 5 -7.33 -1.07 -1.95
CA THR A 5 -6.80 0.20 -1.49
C THR A 5 -6.46 0.10 -0.02
N VAL A 6 -5.23 0.46 0.33
CA VAL A 6 -4.75 0.42 1.71
C VAL A 6 -4.30 1.83 2.08
N LEU A 7 -4.96 2.43 3.05
CA LEU A 7 -4.49 3.66 3.67
C LEU A 7 -3.40 3.28 4.67
N VAL A 8 -2.20 3.84 4.49
CA VAL A 8 -1.04 3.46 5.29
C VAL A 8 -0.64 4.59 6.24
N LYS A 9 -0.23 4.18 7.43
CA LYS A 9 0.27 5.07 8.46
C LYS A 9 1.69 4.61 8.81
N ARG A 10 2.63 5.55 8.85
CA ARG A 10 4.02 5.22 9.15
C ARG A 10 4.17 4.67 10.57
N ASN A 11 5.16 3.81 10.76
CA ASN A 11 5.62 3.44 12.09
C ASN A 11 6.08 4.73 12.79
N PRO A 12 5.60 5.01 14.03
CA PRO A 12 5.94 6.27 14.71
C PRO A 12 7.44 6.47 14.95
N ARG A 13 8.26 5.43 14.82
CA ARG A 13 9.72 5.55 14.91
C ARG A 13 10.34 6.24 13.71
N LEU A 14 9.60 6.28 12.58
CA LEU A 14 10.10 6.87 11.34
C LEU A 14 9.62 8.32 11.20
N GLY A 15 10.54 9.20 10.81
CA GLY A 15 10.15 10.53 10.35
C GLY A 15 9.41 10.44 9.03
N ARG A 16 8.75 11.52 8.62
CA ARG A 16 7.94 11.53 7.39
C ARG A 16 8.79 11.26 6.14
N GLU A 17 9.90 11.97 5.98
CA GLU A 17 10.79 11.78 4.83
C GLU A 17 11.39 10.38 4.81
N GLU A 18 11.81 9.90 5.97
CA GLU A 18 12.37 8.56 6.13
C GLU A 18 11.34 7.49 5.75
N PHE A 19 10.08 7.65 6.20
CA PHE A 19 9.01 6.74 5.84
C PHE A 19 8.83 6.66 4.34
N HIS A 20 8.73 7.81 3.66
CA HIS A 20 8.50 7.83 2.21
C HIS A 20 9.64 7.17 1.45
N ALA A 21 10.89 7.37 1.88
CA ALA A 21 12.05 6.72 1.28
C ALA A 21 12.01 5.20 1.49
N GLU A 22 11.72 4.75 2.70
CA GLU A 22 11.62 3.33 3.04
C GLU A 22 10.45 2.66 2.33
N TRP A 23 9.34 3.36 2.20
CA TRP A 23 8.16 2.85 1.49
C TRP A 23 8.45 2.69 -0.01
N ARG A 24 9.18 3.61 -0.62
CA ARG A 24 9.63 3.46 -2.01
C ARG A 24 10.52 2.24 -2.18
N ALA A 25 11.45 2.02 -1.26
CA ALA A 25 12.30 0.83 -1.28
C ALA A 25 11.48 -0.45 -1.16
N HIS A 26 10.44 -0.44 -0.31
CA HIS A 26 9.48 -1.55 -0.19
C HIS A 26 8.76 -1.80 -1.52
N GLY A 27 8.33 -0.74 -2.19
CA GLY A 27 7.68 -0.85 -3.51
C GLY A 27 8.59 -1.46 -4.55
N GLN A 28 9.87 -1.11 -4.54
CA GLN A 28 10.86 -1.71 -5.45
C GLN A 28 11.04 -3.20 -5.16
N MET A 29 11.05 -3.58 -3.89
CA MET A 29 11.13 -4.98 -3.49
C MET A 29 9.94 -5.78 -4.02
N ILE A 30 8.73 -5.20 -3.98
CA ILE A 30 7.53 -5.81 -4.56
C ILE A 30 7.71 -5.98 -6.06
N ALA A 31 8.17 -4.95 -6.76
CA ALA A 31 8.37 -4.99 -8.21
C ALA A 31 9.39 -6.06 -8.62
N ASP A 32 10.39 -6.30 -7.79
CA ASP A 32 11.47 -7.25 -8.08
C ASP A 32 11.15 -8.68 -7.68
N GLU A 33 10.07 -8.92 -6.92
CA GLU A 33 9.72 -10.26 -6.44
C GLU A 33 8.76 -10.94 -7.43
N PRO A 34 9.20 -12.02 -8.10
CA PRO A 34 8.38 -12.67 -9.14
C PRO A 34 7.01 -13.14 -8.68
N VAL A 35 6.84 -13.51 -7.40
CA VAL A 35 5.54 -13.98 -6.92
C VAL A 35 4.45 -12.93 -7.05
N PHE A 36 4.79 -11.66 -6.92
CA PHE A 36 3.81 -10.59 -7.07
C PHE A 36 3.27 -10.49 -8.49
N ALA A 37 4.12 -10.68 -9.50
CA ALA A 37 3.70 -10.62 -10.89
C ALA A 37 2.70 -11.72 -11.28
N ARG A 38 2.63 -12.81 -10.51
CA ARG A 38 1.64 -13.87 -10.74
C ARG A 38 0.23 -13.43 -10.39
N TYR A 39 0.09 -12.58 -9.37
CA TYR A 39 -1.20 -12.25 -8.79
C TYR A 39 -1.57 -10.79 -8.93
N VAL A 40 -0.60 -9.88 -8.86
CA VAL A 40 -0.82 -8.44 -8.90
C VAL A 40 -0.69 -7.94 -10.34
N ARG A 41 -1.73 -7.30 -10.87
CA ARG A 41 -1.73 -6.75 -12.24
C ARG A 41 -1.18 -5.36 -12.32
N ARG A 42 -1.30 -4.60 -11.22
CA ARG A 42 -0.78 -3.24 -11.11
C ARG A 42 -0.61 -2.91 -9.64
N TYR A 43 0.43 -2.18 -9.29
CA TYR A 43 0.71 -1.71 -7.95
C TYR A 43 1.11 -0.25 -8.02
N GLU A 44 0.50 0.58 -7.19
CA GLU A 44 0.80 2.01 -7.09
C GLU A 44 0.96 2.42 -5.64
N GLN A 45 1.90 3.32 -5.41
CA GLN A 45 2.01 4.04 -4.14
C GLN A 45 1.60 5.49 -4.40
N HIS A 46 0.70 6.00 -3.58
CA HIS A 46 0.29 7.40 -3.60
C HIS A 46 0.80 8.03 -2.31
N HIS A 47 1.82 8.85 -2.42
CA HIS A 47 2.48 9.48 -1.29
C HIS A 47 1.78 10.78 -0.93
N ARG A 48 1.48 10.98 0.35
CA ARG A 48 0.93 12.24 0.82
C ARG A 48 1.91 13.37 0.53
N VAL A 49 1.43 14.46 -0.07
CA VAL A 49 2.31 15.58 -0.44
C VAL A 49 2.76 16.34 0.81
N PRO A 50 4.01 16.85 0.85
CA PRO A 50 4.55 17.55 2.03
C PRO A 50 3.69 18.72 2.50
N ALA A 51 3.10 19.47 1.58
CA ALA A 51 2.28 20.63 1.92
C ALA A 51 1.03 20.27 2.73
N ASP A 52 0.48 19.07 2.53
CA ASP A 52 -0.73 18.63 3.23
C ASP A 52 -0.46 18.32 4.71
N TYR A 53 0.77 17.95 5.06
CA TYR A 53 1.13 17.69 6.45
C TYR A 53 1.04 18.95 7.32
N GLY A 54 1.40 20.10 6.74
CA GLY A 54 1.46 21.35 7.50
C GLY A 54 0.12 22.05 7.67
N ALA A 55 -0.82 21.82 6.75
CA ALA A 55 -2.09 22.53 6.72
C ALA A 55 -3.19 21.67 6.08
N PRO A 56 -3.59 20.56 6.73
CA PRO A 56 -4.61 19.68 6.15
C PRO A 56 -5.96 20.40 6.07
N LEU A 57 -6.59 20.33 4.91
CA LEU A 57 -7.91 20.91 4.69
C LEU A 57 -9.01 20.06 5.34
N TYR A 58 -8.77 18.75 5.39
CA TYR A 58 -9.68 17.77 5.99
C TYR A 58 -8.90 16.87 6.95
N ARG A 59 -9.60 15.91 7.56
CA ARG A 59 -9.01 14.98 8.53
C ARG A 59 -8.19 13.91 7.82
N GLY A 60 -7.00 14.28 7.35
CA GLY A 60 -6.10 13.37 6.65
C GLY A 60 -4.74 13.18 7.32
N GLU A 61 -4.52 13.81 8.46
CA GLU A 61 -3.22 13.80 9.10
C GLU A 61 -2.80 12.46 9.69
N GLU A 62 -3.73 11.51 9.80
CA GLU A 62 -3.42 10.19 10.35
C GLU A 62 -2.70 9.28 9.36
N PHE A 63 -2.81 9.55 8.08
CA PHE A 63 -2.27 8.68 7.05
C PHE A 63 -1.15 9.35 6.28
N ASP A 64 -0.19 8.54 5.83
CA ASP A 64 0.96 9.03 5.09
C ASP A 64 0.88 8.72 3.60
N GLY A 65 -0.07 7.90 3.20
CA GLY A 65 -0.28 7.59 1.80
C GLY A 65 -1.30 6.48 1.58
N MET A 66 -1.33 6.02 0.34
CA MET A 66 -2.30 5.03 -0.09
C MET A 66 -1.60 4.06 -1.05
N ALA A 67 -1.68 2.76 -0.75
CA ALA A 67 -1.24 1.72 -1.67
C ALA A 67 -2.44 1.20 -2.42
N VAL A 68 -2.31 1.03 -3.73
CA VAL A 68 -3.39 0.53 -4.57
C VAL A 68 -2.87 -0.63 -5.40
N GLN A 69 -3.58 -1.75 -5.36
CA GLN A 69 -3.22 -2.96 -6.08
C GLN A 69 -4.41 -3.52 -6.83
N TRP A 70 -4.17 -4.02 -8.04
CA TRP A 70 -5.21 -4.63 -8.86
C TRP A 70 -4.97 -6.14 -8.98
N PHE A 71 -6.04 -6.92 -8.79
CA PHE A 71 -6.05 -8.38 -8.91
C PHE A 71 -7.16 -8.80 -9.87
N ASP A 72 -6.98 -9.94 -10.54
CA ASP A 72 -8.06 -10.50 -11.36
C ASP A 72 -9.26 -10.90 -10.51
N SER A 73 -9.01 -11.36 -9.26
CA SER A 73 -10.06 -11.77 -8.34
C SER A 73 -9.60 -11.64 -6.89
N TYR A 74 -10.56 -11.66 -5.97
CA TYR A 74 -10.27 -11.72 -4.54
C TYR A 74 -9.47 -12.98 -4.17
N ARG A 75 -9.75 -14.09 -4.88
CA ARG A 75 -9.03 -15.35 -4.66
C ARG A 75 -7.53 -15.19 -4.91
N ASP A 76 -7.15 -14.40 -5.90
CA ASP A 76 -5.74 -14.16 -6.21
C ASP A 76 -5.04 -13.38 -5.08
N PHE A 77 -5.72 -12.43 -4.48
CA PHE A 77 -5.20 -11.75 -3.30
C PHE A 77 -4.97 -12.74 -2.16
N VAL A 78 -5.96 -13.59 -1.87
CA VAL A 78 -5.83 -14.60 -0.81
C VAL A 78 -4.66 -15.55 -1.11
N ALA A 79 -4.53 -15.96 -2.37
CA ALA A 79 -3.41 -16.84 -2.77
C ALA A 79 -2.06 -16.15 -2.54
N LEU A 80 -1.95 -14.88 -2.88
CA LEU A 80 -0.70 -14.12 -2.69
C LEU A 80 -0.27 -14.07 -1.22
N ILE A 81 -1.18 -13.70 -0.32
CA ILE A 81 -0.84 -13.55 1.10
C ILE A 81 -0.54 -14.88 1.79
N GLN A 82 -0.89 -15.99 1.16
CA GLN A 82 -0.59 -17.33 1.66
C GLN A 82 0.73 -17.90 1.12
N THR A 83 1.41 -17.18 0.23
CA THR A 83 2.69 -17.64 -0.30
C THR A 83 3.79 -17.54 0.74
N PRO A 84 4.81 -18.46 0.70
CA PRO A 84 5.96 -18.34 1.60
C PRO A 84 6.73 -17.04 1.40
N GLU A 85 6.81 -16.55 0.16
CA GLU A 85 7.51 -15.31 -0.18
C GLU A 85 6.87 -14.10 0.49
N TYR A 86 5.53 -14.06 0.56
CA TYR A 86 4.84 -12.97 1.25
C TYR A 86 5.21 -12.93 2.73
N ALA A 87 5.15 -14.07 3.41
CA ALA A 87 5.49 -14.18 4.82
C ALA A 87 6.97 -13.87 5.08
N ALA A 88 7.86 -14.31 4.19
CA ALA A 88 9.30 -14.17 4.40
C ALA A 88 9.81 -12.76 4.08
N LYS A 89 9.23 -12.08 3.06
CA LYS A 89 9.75 -10.81 2.54
C LYS A 89 8.87 -9.62 2.87
N MET A 90 7.54 -9.77 2.78
CA MET A 90 6.61 -8.64 2.92
C MET A 90 6.27 -8.33 4.36
N GLN A 91 5.85 -9.34 5.13
CA GLN A 91 5.39 -9.12 6.48
C GLN A 91 6.43 -8.47 7.40
N PRO A 92 7.71 -8.91 7.40
CA PRO A 92 8.72 -8.25 8.23
C PRO A 92 8.95 -6.80 7.84
N ASP A 93 8.96 -6.51 6.54
CA ASP A 93 9.20 -5.16 6.05
C ASP A 93 8.01 -4.24 6.35
N GLU A 94 6.78 -4.74 6.17
CA GLU A 94 5.57 -4.00 6.55
C GLU A 94 5.56 -3.65 8.03
N GLY A 95 5.94 -4.60 8.89
CA GLY A 95 6.02 -4.38 10.33
C GLY A 95 7.06 -3.35 10.73
N ARG A 96 8.12 -3.20 9.93
CA ARG A 96 9.18 -2.22 10.17
C ARG A 96 8.77 -0.80 9.80
N ILE A 97 8.04 -0.64 8.71
CA ILE A 97 7.73 0.70 8.16
C ILE A 97 6.32 1.20 8.47
N LEU A 98 5.37 0.32 8.76
CA LEU A 98 3.97 0.68 8.98
C LEU A 98 3.56 0.55 10.44
N ASP A 99 2.57 1.35 10.83
CA ASP A 99 1.83 1.18 12.08
C ASP A 99 0.66 0.24 11.79
N PRO A 100 0.68 -1.01 12.30
CA PRO A 100 -0.37 -1.98 12.00
C PRO A 100 -1.75 -1.57 12.52
N ASP A 101 -1.79 -0.74 13.56
CA ASP A 101 -3.06 -0.26 14.13
C ASP A 101 -3.68 0.88 13.32
N GLY A 102 -2.92 1.46 12.40
CA GLY A 102 -3.37 2.57 11.57
C GLY A 102 -3.79 2.19 10.15
N ILE A 103 -3.77 0.90 9.78
CA ILE A 103 -4.05 0.47 8.42
C ILE A 103 -5.55 0.32 8.20
N VAL A 104 -6.04 0.91 7.10
CA VAL A 104 -7.44 0.77 6.64
C VAL A 104 -7.43 0.17 5.25
N VAL A 105 -8.23 -0.90 5.07
CA VAL A 105 -8.26 -1.68 3.83
C VAL A 105 -9.66 -1.68 3.23
N LEU A 106 -9.73 -1.51 1.90
CA LEU A 106 -10.98 -1.54 1.16
C LEU A 106 -10.78 -2.25 -0.18
N PHE A 107 -11.68 -3.17 -0.50
CA PHE A 107 -11.75 -3.80 -1.82
C PHE A 107 -12.89 -3.19 -2.61
N THR A 108 -12.63 -2.84 -3.87
CA THR A 108 -13.62 -2.26 -4.77
C THR A 108 -13.61 -2.97 -6.12
N GLU A 109 -14.70 -2.85 -6.84
CA GLU A 109 -14.83 -3.37 -8.20
C GLU A 109 -14.38 -2.34 -9.23
N GLU A 110 -14.72 -2.56 -10.49
CA GLU A 110 -14.42 -1.63 -11.58
C GLU A 110 -14.98 -0.24 -11.28
N ALA A 111 -14.21 0.77 -11.60
CA ALA A 111 -14.62 2.15 -11.36
C ALA A 111 -15.77 2.53 -12.31
N GLU A 112 -16.71 3.29 -11.78
CA GLU A 112 -17.69 4.00 -12.59
C GLU A 112 -17.14 5.40 -12.81
N VAL A 113 -16.85 5.74 -14.07
CA VAL A 113 -16.18 7.01 -14.41
C VAL A 113 -17.22 8.00 -14.93
N PHE A 114 -17.39 9.11 -14.23
CA PHE A 114 -18.38 10.15 -14.60
C PHE A 114 -17.75 11.32 -15.37
N ILE A 115 -16.48 11.60 -15.12
CA ILE A 115 -15.69 12.58 -15.86
C ILE A 115 -14.34 11.94 -16.16
N SER A 116 -13.99 11.87 -17.42
CA SER A 116 -12.69 11.35 -17.86
C SER A 116 -11.82 12.48 -18.45
#